data_673cdb7f6911d780d44cfca902a88273
#
_entry.id   673cdb7f6911d780d44cfca902a88273
#
_cell.length_a   1.000
_cell.length_b   1.000
_cell.length_c   1.000
_cell.angle_alpha   90.00
_cell.angle_beta   90.00
_cell.angle_gamma   90.00
#
_symmetry.space_group_name_H-M   'P 1'
#
loop_
_entity.id
_entity.type
_entity.pdbx_description
1 polymer ?
#
loop_
_entity_poly.entity_id
_entity_poly.type
_entity_poly.pdbx_seq_one_letter_code
_entity_poly.pdbx_strand_id
1 'polypeptide(L)'
;LQSLENRLDKLDPQKPSPALEAELSRVSMIAARATYFLGWSNYYRGVLEGNMGGKTQAFQDSRIAFRKLLDLEKEVAYRELRAEFLGLESLWRSRALIGLALDESALGHPQDADLLFQLLESPISLPAIRDLIAYWRLAASIHGQRLAIEATQFAQLADAMAGEPSPGKVAFLNALVRAALSA
;
A
#
# COMPACT_ATOMS: atom_id res chain seq x y z
N LEU A 1 20.05 -13.19 5.24
CA LEU A 1 20.53 -11.85 4.90
C LEU A 1 21.95 -11.60 5.47
N GLN A 2 22.16 -11.64 6.79
CA GLN A 2 23.50 -11.45 7.42
C GLN A 2 24.62 -12.33 6.84
N SER A 3 24.32 -13.57 6.42
CA SER A 3 25.31 -14.45 5.78
C SER A 3 25.72 -13.99 4.39
N LEU A 4 24.85 -13.31 3.65
CA LEU A 4 25.13 -12.72 2.33
C LEU A 4 25.87 -11.39 2.45
N GLU A 5 25.49 -10.55 3.41
CA GLU A 5 26.21 -9.32 3.73
C GLU A 5 27.65 -9.60 4.13
N ASN A 6 27.89 -10.59 5.00
CA ASN A 6 29.25 -11.02 5.38
C ASN A 6 30.06 -11.64 4.21
N ARG A 7 29.41 -12.10 3.14
CA ARG A 7 30.08 -12.56 1.92
C ARG A 7 30.39 -11.39 0.98
N LEU A 8 29.55 -10.36 0.95
CA LEU A 8 29.76 -9.13 0.20
C LEU A 8 30.95 -8.32 0.73
N ASP A 9 31.07 -8.20 2.05
CA ASP A 9 32.21 -7.50 2.70
C ASP A 9 33.57 -8.15 2.41
N LYS A 10 33.59 -9.40 1.90
CA LYS A 10 34.82 -10.13 1.53
C LYS A 10 35.15 -10.07 0.05
N LEU A 11 34.31 -9.44 -0.75
CA LEU A 11 34.51 -9.32 -2.21
C LEU A 11 35.12 -7.97 -2.54
N ASP A 12 36.09 -7.97 -3.46
CA ASP A 12 36.68 -6.72 -3.98
C ASP A 12 35.56 -5.83 -4.53
N PRO A 13 35.35 -4.61 -3.97
CA PRO A 13 34.24 -3.74 -4.35
C PRO A 13 34.33 -3.26 -5.81
N GLN A 14 35.39 -3.57 -6.54
CA GLN A 14 35.59 -3.01 -7.86
C GLN A 14 34.94 -3.77 -9.02
N LYS A 15 34.53 -5.05 -8.87
CA LYS A 15 33.75 -5.77 -9.91
C LYS A 15 33.02 -6.98 -9.31
N PRO A 16 31.75 -6.85 -8.94
CA PRO A 16 30.95 -8.03 -8.62
C PRO A 16 30.86 -8.93 -9.87
N SER A 17 30.99 -10.25 -9.67
CA SER A 17 30.82 -11.17 -10.79
C SER A 17 29.37 -11.18 -11.27
N PRO A 18 29.07 -11.35 -12.56
CA PRO A 18 27.69 -11.43 -13.07
C PRO A 18 26.81 -12.45 -12.34
N ALA A 19 27.40 -13.55 -11.86
CA ALA A 19 26.71 -14.56 -11.07
C ALA A 19 26.27 -14.02 -9.69
N LEU A 20 27.12 -13.21 -9.06
CA LEU A 20 26.79 -12.58 -7.77
C LEU A 20 25.72 -11.52 -7.92
N GLU A 21 25.77 -10.70 -8.97
CA GLU A 21 24.73 -9.72 -9.28
C GLU A 21 23.36 -10.37 -9.50
N ALA A 22 23.34 -11.49 -10.23
CA ALA A 22 22.12 -12.27 -10.45
C ALA A 22 21.56 -12.86 -9.13
N GLU A 23 22.44 -13.38 -8.26
CA GLU A 23 22.05 -13.90 -6.95
C GLU A 23 21.50 -12.78 -6.05
N LEU A 24 22.15 -11.62 -5.99
CA LEU A 24 21.70 -10.44 -5.25
C LEU A 24 20.34 -9.94 -5.75
N SER A 25 20.16 -9.84 -7.06
CA SER A 25 18.89 -9.44 -7.67
C SER A 25 17.77 -10.41 -7.28
N ARG A 26 18.05 -11.72 -7.31
CA ARG A 26 17.09 -12.74 -6.90
C ARG A 26 16.70 -12.63 -5.43
N VAL A 27 17.69 -12.45 -4.54
CA VAL A 27 17.45 -12.32 -3.09
C VAL A 27 16.69 -11.03 -2.80
N SER A 28 17.04 -9.92 -3.43
CA SER A 28 16.33 -8.65 -3.30
C SER A 28 14.87 -8.76 -3.74
N MET A 29 14.60 -9.48 -4.83
CA MET A 29 13.24 -9.71 -5.30
C MET A 29 12.43 -10.57 -4.30
N ILE A 30 13.04 -11.60 -3.72
CA ILE A 30 12.38 -12.44 -2.70
C ILE A 30 12.10 -11.62 -1.46
N ALA A 31 13.04 -10.79 -1.00
CA ALA A 31 12.89 -9.91 0.15
C ALA A 31 11.77 -8.88 -0.08
N ALA A 32 11.73 -8.26 -1.26
CA ALA A 32 10.67 -7.32 -1.62
C ALA A 32 9.29 -8.00 -1.63
N ARG A 33 9.18 -9.22 -2.17
CA ARG A 33 7.95 -10.01 -2.12
C ARG A 33 7.51 -10.32 -0.70
N ALA A 34 8.42 -10.77 0.15
CA ALA A 34 8.12 -11.07 1.54
C ALA A 34 7.63 -9.81 2.28
N THR A 35 8.30 -8.68 2.08
CA THR A 35 7.91 -7.39 2.66
C THR A 35 6.54 -6.93 2.18
N TYR A 36 6.22 -7.11 0.89
CA TYR A 36 4.90 -6.82 0.34
C TYR A 36 3.80 -7.64 1.01
N PHE A 37 3.98 -8.95 1.12
CA PHE A 37 2.99 -9.81 1.77
C PHE A 37 2.89 -9.54 3.27
N LEU A 38 3.99 -9.20 3.94
CA LEU A 38 3.98 -8.82 5.34
C LEU A 38 3.14 -7.53 5.55
N GLY A 39 3.31 -6.53 4.68
CA GLY A 39 2.50 -5.32 4.71
C GLY A 39 1.01 -5.65 4.64
N TRP A 40 0.57 -6.35 3.60
CA TRP A 40 -0.84 -6.70 3.44
C TRP A 40 -1.37 -7.62 4.55
N SER A 41 -0.56 -8.57 5.03
CA SER A 41 -0.95 -9.43 6.15
C SER A 41 -1.21 -8.63 7.42
N ASN A 42 -0.34 -7.67 7.74
CA ASN A 42 -0.52 -6.79 8.89
C ASN A 42 -1.72 -5.85 8.71
N TYR A 43 -1.93 -5.30 7.50
CA TYR A 43 -3.11 -4.50 7.20
C TYR A 43 -4.40 -5.28 7.48
N TYR A 44 -4.53 -6.48 6.92
CA TYR A 44 -5.72 -7.30 7.15
C TYR A 44 -5.85 -7.78 8.60
N ARG A 45 -4.74 -8.02 9.30
CA ARG A 45 -4.75 -8.26 10.74
C ARG A 45 -5.36 -7.06 11.47
N GLY A 46 -4.95 -5.83 11.14
CA GLY A 46 -5.53 -4.62 11.71
C GLY A 46 -7.02 -4.44 11.41
N VAL A 47 -7.45 -4.80 10.20
CA VAL A 47 -8.87 -4.76 9.82
C VAL A 47 -9.71 -5.77 10.62
N LEU A 48 -9.14 -6.93 10.95
CA LEU A 48 -9.84 -8.03 11.63
C LEU A 48 -9.76 -7.96 13.16
N GLU A 49 -8.80 -7.18 13.68
CA GLU A 49 -8.52 -7.09 15.12
C GLU A 49 -9.65 -6.37 15.86
N GLY A 50 -10.19 -6.98 16.89
CA GLY A 50 -11.25 -6.40 17.71
C GLY A 50 -10.73 -5.46 18.81
N ASN A 51 -9.44 -5.56 19.17
CA ASN A 51 -8.82 -4.74 20.20
C ASN A 51 -8.15 -3.50 19.56
N MET A 52 -8.49 -2.29 20.03
CA MET A 52 -7.97 -1.05 19.48
C MET A 52 -6.44 -0.96 19.53
N GLY A 53 -5.80 -1.41 20.60
CA GLY A 53 -4.32 -1.41 20.70
C GLY A 53 -3.67 -2.34 19.69
N GLY A 54 -4.17 -3.55 19.55
CA GLY A 54 -3.71 -4.52 18.56
C GLY A 54 -3.95 -4.05 17.13
N LYS A 55 -5.11 -3.43 16.88
CA LYS A 55 -5.47 -2.82 15.59
C LYS A 55 -4.47 -1.74 15.18
N THR A 56 -4.19 -0.78 16.07
CA THR A 56 -3.25 0.30 15.82
C THR A 56 -1.84 -0.25 15.55
N GLN A 57 -1.39 -1.20 16.35
CA GLN A 57 -0.07 -1.82 16.16
C GLN A 57 0.02 -2.54 14.81
N ALA A 58 -1.02 -3.26 14.41
CA ALA A 58 -1.05 -3.96 13.13
C ALA A 58 -0.94 -3.00 11.94
N PHE A 59 -1.65 -1.86 11.96
CA PHE A 59 -1.53 -0.84 10.92
C PHE A 59 -0.15 -0.16 10.93
N GLN A 60 0.45 0.07 12.10
CA GLN A 60 1.83 0.58 12.19
C GLN A 60 2.85 -0.40 11.59
N ASP A 61 2.73 -1.69 11.90
CA ASP A 61 3.58 -2.74 11.32
C ASP A 61 3.43 -2.82 9.80
N SER A 62 2.20 -2.71 9.30
CA SER A 62 1.87 -2.65 7.87
C SER A 62 2.52 -1.43 7.19
N ARG A 63 2.32 -0.26 7.77
CA ARG A 63 2.89 1.02 7.33
C ARG A 63 4.42 0.93 7.20
N ILE A 64 5.10 0.38 8.19
CA ILE A 64 6.56 0.19 8.18
C ILE A 64 6.96 -0.70 7.01
N ALA A 65 6.26 -1.81 6.78
CA ALA A 65 6.56 -2.73 5.69
C ALA A 65 6.38 -2.06 4.31
N PHE A 66 5.28 -1.32 4.10
CA PHE A 66 5.06 -0.63 2.84
C PHE A 66 6.04 0.52 2.61
N ARG A 67 6.37 1.31 3.65
CA ARG A 67 7.40 2.35 3.56
C ARG A 67 8.75 1.78 3.16
N LYS A 68 9.15 0.66 3.76
CA LYS A 68 10.38 -0.05 3.40
C LYS A 68 10.38 -0.49 1.94
N LEU A 69 9.27 -1.05 1.45
CA LEU A 69 9.15 -1.50 0.06
C LEU A 69 9.20 -0.34 -0.95
N LEU A 70 8.77 0.85 -0.54
CA LEU A 70 8.76 2.07 -1.35
C LEU A 70 10.03 2.91 -1.19
N ASP A 71 11.02 2.44 -0.44
CA ASP A 71 12.26 3.16 -0.12
C ASP A 71 12.01 4.48 0.64
N LEU A 72 10.96 4.51 1.47
CA LEU A 72 10.54 5.66 2.28
C LEU A 72 10.93 5.50 3.75
N GLU A 73 12.06 4.84 4.05
CA GLU A 73 12.50 4.60 5.44
C GLU A 73 12.85 5.88 6.19
N LYS A 74 13.38 6.90 5.49
CA LYS A 74 13.60 8.23 6.06
C LYS A 74 12.27 8.98 6.18
N GLU A 75 12.12 9.81 7.21
CA GLU A 75 10.98 10.71 7.34
C GLU A 75 10.97 11.73 6.19
N VAL A 76 10.29 11.36 5.12
CA VAL A 76 10.00 12.25 4.00
C VAL A 76 8.53 12.64 4.12
N ALA A 77 8.24 13.92 4.08
CA ALA A 77 6.86 14.39 4.04
C ALA A 77 6.21 13.95 2.73
N TYR A 78 5.03 13.32 2.77
CA TYR A 78 4.36 12.79 1.56
C TYR A 78 4.11 13.85 0.48
N ARG A 79 3.93 15.12 0.86
CA ARG A 79 3.83 16.25 -0.06
C ARG A 79 5.08 16.50 -0.94
N GLU A 80 6.23 15.98 -0.51
CA GLU A 80 7.51 16.12 -1.22
C GLU A 80 7.77 14.96 -2.19
N LEU A 81 6.98 13.89 -2.08
CA LEU A 81 7.10 12.74 -2.96
C LEU A 81 6.73 13.10 -4.40
N ARG A 82 7.38 12.44 -5.33
CA ARG A 82 7.11 12.54 -6.78
C ARG A 82 6.81 11.13 -7.31
N ALA A 83 5.78 11.04 -8.13
CA ALA A 83 5.36 9.76 -8.72
C ALA A 83 6.50 9.09 -9.51
N GLU A 84 7.35 9.88 -10.16
CA GLU A 84 8.50 9.42 -10.94
C GLU A 84 9.51 8.61 -10.13
N PHE A 85 9.67 8.95 -8.85
CA PHE A 85 10.64 8.28 -7.96
C PHE A 85 10.06 7.05 -7.26
N LEU A 86 8.74 6.89 -7.31
CA LEU A 86 8.06 5.78 -6.62
C LEU A 86 7.98 4.51 -7.48
N GLY A 87 8.32 4.58 -8.78
CA GLY A 87 8.25 3.44 -9.68
C GLY A 87 6.84 2.88 -9.82
N LEU A 88 5.84 3.77 -9.97
CA LEU A 88 4.41 3.42 -10.02
C LEU A 88 3.98 2.69 -11.30
N GLU A 89 4.87 2.55 -12.28
CA GLU A 89 4.73 1.63 -13.41
C GLU A 89 4.81 0.16 -12.97
N SER A 90 5.33 -0.11 -11.77
CA SER A 90 5.35 -1.42 -11.16
C SER A 90 4.06 -1.68 -10.37
N LEU A 91 3.36 -2.77 -10.70
CA LEU A 91 2.12 -3.17 -10.02
C LEU A 91 2.29 -3.35 -8.50
N TRP A 92 3.46 -3.84 -8.07
CA TRP A 92 3.75 -4.05 -6.65
C TRP A 92 3.91 -2.75 -5.89
N ARG A 93 4.65 -1.76 -6.48
CA ARG A 93 4.90 -0.46 -5.85
C ARG A 93 3.60 0.34 -5.79
N SER A 94 2.80 0.34 -6.87
CA SER A 94 1.47 0.93 -6.87
C SER A 94 0.56 0.33 -5.80
N ARG A 95 0.54 -1.00 -5.66
CA ARG A 95 -0.25 -1.66 -4.62
C ARG A 95 0.30 -1.42 -3.20
N ALA A 96 1.60 -1.31 -3.03
CA ALA A 96 2.20 -0.95 -1.76
C ALA A 96 1.83 0.49 -1.36
N LEU A 97 1.77 1.41 -2.32
CA LEU A 97 1.33 2.78 -2.08
C LEU A 97 -0.16 2.86 -1.70
N ILE A 98 -1.02 2.03 -2.30
CA ILE A 98 -2.42 1.86 -1.86
C ILE A 98 -2.45 1.39 -0.41
N GLY A 99 -1.70 0.34 -0.06
CA GLY A 99 -1.64 -0.17 1.30
C GLY A 99 -1.19 0.89 2.30
N LEU A 100 -0.16 1.65 1.96
CA LEU A 100 0.32 2.76 2.78
C LEU A 100 -0.76 3.85 2.98
N ALA A 101 -1.49 4.21 1.93
CA ALA A 101 -2.59 5.18 2.03
C ALA A 101 -3.73 4.68 2.94
N LEU A 102 -4.05 3.40 2.87
CA LEU A 102 -5.04 2.77 3.74
C LEU A 102 -4.59 2.77 5.20
N ASP A 103 -3.30 2.47 5.46
CA ASP A 103 -2.73 2.51 6.81
C ASP A 103 -2.75 3.92 7.38
N GLU A 104 -2.35 4.94 6.60
CA GLU A 104 -2.39 6.35 7.06
C GLU A 104 -3.82 6.77 7.41
N SER A 105 -4.81 6.39 6.61
CA SER A 105 -6.22 6.67 6.93
C SER A 105 -6.66 5.97 8.22
N ALA A 106 -6.32 4.69 8.38
CA ALA A 106 -6.68 3.88 9.54
C ALA A 106 -5.99 4.38 10.84
N LEU A 107 -4.80 4.97 10.72
CA LEU A 107 -4.06 5.59 11.81
C LEU A 107 -4.51 7.03 12.13
N GLY A 108 -5.50 7.58 11.42
CA GLY A 108 -6.03 8.91 11.66
C GLY A 108 -5.30 10.04 10.92
N HIS A 109 -4.54 9.73 9.87
CA HIS A 109 -3.81 10.69 9.02
C HIS A 109 -4.43 10.79 7.60
N PRO A 110 -5.68 11.23 7.48
CA PRO A 110 -6.40 11.17 6.20
C PRO A 110 -5.85 12.13 5.14
N GLN A 111 -5.22 13.23 5.53
CA GLN A 111 -4.58 14.17 4.60
C GLN A 111 -3.36 13.50 3.93
N ASP A 112 -2.61 12.71 4.68
CA ASP A 112 -1.49 11.94 4.17
C ASP A 112 -1.96 10.84 3.22
N ALA A 113 -3.06 10.17 3.56
CA ALA A 113 -3.70 9.19 2.68
C ALA A 113 -4.14 9.83 1.35
N ASP A 114 -4.75 11.02 1.38
CA ASP A 114 -5.16 11.74 0.18
C ASP A 114 -3.98 12.11 -0.71
N LEU A 115 -2.86 12.57 -0.14
CA LEU A 115 -1.63 12.86 -0.90
C LEU A 115 -1.09 11.59 -1.61
N LEU A 116 -1.09 10.46 -0.93
CA LEU A 116 -0.65 9.18 -1.50
C LEU A 116 -1.58 8.71 -2.64
N PHE A 117 -2.89 8.88 -2.50
CA PHE A 117 -3.84 8.59 -3.59
C PHE A 117 -3.67 9.53 -4.78
N GLN A 118 -3.36 10.82 -4.56
CA GLN A 118 -3.05 11.75 -5.66
C GLN A 118 -1.83 11.32 -6.47
N LEU A 119 -0.79 10.78 -5.82
CA LEU A 119 0.36 10.22 -6.54
C LEU A 119 -0.02 9.03 -7.43
N LEU A 120 -0.97 8.20 -7.00
CA LEU A 120 -1.49 7.07 -7.78
C LEU A 120 -2.33 7.50 -8.98
N GLU A 121 -2.90 8.71 -8.98
CA GLU A 121 -3.64 9.29 -10.10
C GLU A 121 -2.71 9.79 -11.21
N SER A 122 -1.39 9.83 -10.98
CA SER A 122 -0.39 10.21 -11.96
C SER A 122 -0.48 9.37 -13.24
N PRO A 123 -0.23 9.96 -14.43
CA PRO A 123 -0.17 9.21 -15.70
C PRO A 123 0.85 8.06 -15.72
N ILE A 124 1.87 8.09 -14.84
CA ILE A 124 2.89 7.05 -14.69
C ILE A 124 2.28 5.78 -14.10
N SER A 125 1.26 5.91 -13.26
CA SER A 125 0.59 4.75 -12.66
C SER A 125 -0.15 3.92 -13.71
N LEU A 126 -0.17 2.61 -13.50
CA LEU A 126 -0.87 1.68 -14.36
C LEU A 126 -2.36 2.04 -14.47
N PRO A 127 -2.96 2.04 -15.69
CA PRO A 127 -4.39 2.32 -15.87
C PRO A 127 -5.29 1.48 -14.95
N ALA A 128 -5.03 0.18 -14.85
CA ALA A 128 -5.76 -0.73 -13.97
C ALA A 128 -5.69 -0.37 -12.46
N ILE A 129 -4.69 0.40 -12.04
CA ILE A 129 -4.60 0.94 -10.68
C ILE A 129 -5.43 2.22 -10.59
N ARG A 130 -5.29 3.13 -11.55
CA ARG A 130 -6.02 4.41 -11.55
C ARG A 130 -7.54 4.20 -11.54
N ASP A 131 -8.03 3.23 -12.29
CA ASP A 131 -9.45 2.89 -12.36
C ASP A 131 -10.04 2.39 -11.02
N LEU A 132 -9.17 1.96 -10.10
CA LEU A 132 -9.57 1.44 -8.79
C LEU A 132 -9.38 2.45 -7.65
N ILE A 133 -8.77 3.62 -7.89
CA ILE A 133 -8.44 4.57 -6.80
C ILE A 133 -9.69 5.04 -6.06
N ALA A 134 -10.77 5.32 -6.77
CA ALA A 134 -12.03 5.74 -6.16
C ALA A 134 -12.54 4.72 -5.11
N TYR A 135 -12.41 3.41 -5.40
CA TYR A 135 -12.79 2.36 -4.47
C TYR A 135 -11.88 2.31 -3.25
N TRP A 136 -10.58 2.48 -3.45
CA TRP A 136 -9.62 2.47 -2.35
C TRP A 136 -9.73 3.70 -1.47
N ARG A 137 -10.01 4.88 -2.05
CA ARG A 137 -10.32 6.10 -1.28
C ARG A 137 -11.54 5.91 -0.40
N LEU A 138 -12.59 5.27 -0.92
CA LEU A 138 -13.78 5.00 -0.14
C LEU A 138 -13.49 3.99 0.98
N ALA A 139 -12.74 2.91 0.71
CA ALA A 139 -12.30 1.98 1.74
C ALA A 139 -11.51 2.71 2.85
N ALA A 140 -10.60 3.62 2.48
CA ALA A 140 -9.87 4.46 3.41
C ALA A 140 -10.79 5.33 4.27
N SER A 141 -11.82 5.93 3.67
CA SER A 141 -12.79 6.78 4.39
C SER A 141 -13.60 5.99 5.43
N ILE A 142 -13.97 4.75 5.10
CA ILE A 142 -14.68 3.85 6.00
C ILE A 142 -13.79 3.47 7.20
N HIS A 143 -12.52 3.11 6.95
CA HIS A 143 -11.59 2.74 8.02
C HIS A 143 -11.22 3.93 8.91
N GLY A 144 -11.16 5.13 8.35
CA GLY A 144 -10.91 6.36 9.09
C GLY A 144 -12.13 6.92 9.86
N GLN A 145 -13.26 6.17 9.94
CA GLN A 145 -14.52 6.61 10.57
C GLN A 145 -15.12 7.88 9.93
N ARG A 146 -14.76 8.22 8.71
CA ARG A 146 -15.29 9.33 7.95
C ARG A 146 -16.52 8.89 7.15
N LEU A 147 -17.61 8.61 7.82
CA LEU A 147 -18.87 8.14 7.19
C LEU A 147 -19.67 9.25 6.48
N ALA A 148 -19.20 10.50 6.47
CA ALA A 148 -19.82 11.55 5.67
C ALA A 148 -19.40 11.44 4.19
N ILE A 149 -19.79 10.33 3.58
CA ILE A 149 -19.71 10.19 2.12
C ILE A 149 -20.83 11.05 1.56
N GLU A 150 -20.47 12.08 0.81
CA GLU A 150 -21.48 12.86 0.08
C GLU A 150 -22.30 11.95 -0.84
N ALA A 151 -23.60 12.16 -0.88
CA ALA A 151 -24.53 11.35 -1.68
C ALA A 151 -24.11 11.23 -3.17
N THR A 152 -23.43 12.26 -3.70
CA THR A 152 -22.85 12.28 -5.05
C THR A 152 -21.73 11.25 -5.25
N GLN A 153 -20.87 11.07 -4.25
CA GLN A 153 -19.80 10.05 -4.30
C GLN A 153 -20.40 8.64 -4.24
N PHE A 154 -21.49 8.48 -3.49
CA PHE A 154 -22.18 7.20 -3.41
C PHE A 154 -22.86 6.83 -4.74
N ALA A 155 -23.47 7.80 -5.43
CA ALA A 155 -24.07 7.59 -6.74
C ALA A 155 -23.01 7.22 -7.80
N GLN A 156 -21.90 7.95 -7.86
CA GLN A 156 -20.78 7.64 -8.76
C GLN A 156 -20.19 6.24 -8.52
N LEU A 157 -20.13 5.81 -7.28
CA LEU A 157 -19.65 4.50 -6.91
C LEU A 157 -20.66 3.40 -7.25
N ALA A 158 -21.96 3.66 -7.07
CA ALA A 158 -23.01 2.73 -7.46
C ALA A 158 -22.99 2.49 -8.97
N ASP A 159 -22.84 3.54 -9.78
CA ASP A 159 -22.72 3.44 -11.24
C ASP A 159 -21.45 2.67 -11.65
N ALA A 160 -20.32 2.95 -11.03
CA ALA A 160 -19.07 2.22 -11.28
C ALA A 160 -19.14 0.75 -10.84
N MET A 161 -20.01 0.40 -9.90
CA MET A 161 -20.25 -0.98 -9.46
C MET A 161 -21.15 -1.79 -10.40
N ALA A 162 -21.87 -1.15 -11.32
CA ALA A 162 -22.79 -1.81 -12.25
C ALA A 162 -22.10 -2.71 -13.29
N GLY A 163 -20.76 -2.67 -13.41
CA GLY A 163 -20.00 -3.52 -14.33
C GLY A 163 -19.49 -4.82 -13.69
N GLU A 164 -18.63 -5.55 -14.43
CA GLU A 164 -18.07 -6.84 -13.99
C GLU A 164 -17.33 -6.75 -12.64
N PRO A 165 -17.33 -7.85 -11.86
CA PRO A 165 -16.60 -7.92 -10.58
C PRO A 165 -15.10 -7.66 -10.79
N SER A 166 -14.51 -6.79 -9.95
CA SER A 166 -13.09 -6.56 -9.90
C SER A 166 -12.59 -6.70 -8.45
N PRO A 167 -11.30 -6.98 -8.23
CA PRO A 167 -10.74 -7.07 -6.88
C PRO A 167 -11.00 -5.83 -6.02
N GLY A 168 -10.99 -4.63 -6.64
CA GLY A 168 -11.30 -3.38 -5.95
C GLY A 168 -12.77 -3.28 -5.55
N LYS A 169 -13.70 -3.69 -6.42
CA LYS A 169 -15.14 -3.75 -6.11
C LYS A 169 -15.43 -4.70 -4.95
N VAL A 170 -14.79 -5.88 -4.93
CA VAL A 170 -14.93 -6.86 -3.85
C VAL A 170 -14.37 -6.31 -2.53
N ALA A 171 -13.19 -5.67 -2.56
CA ALA A 171 -12.61 -5.05 -1.38
C ALA A 171 -13.51 -3.94 -0.81
N PHE A 172 -14.08 -3.12 -1.69
CA PHE A 172 -15.03 -2.07 -1.32
C PHE A 172 -16.30 -2.64 -0.67
N LEU A 173 -16.94 -3.63 -1.29
CA LEU A 173 -18.13 -4.28 -0.74
C LEU A 173 -17.85 -4.89 0.64
N ASN A 174 -16.72 -5.55 0.80
CA ASN A 174 -16.30 -6.09 2.10
C ASN A 174 -16.12 -4.98 3.15
N ALA A 175 -15.55 -3.84 2.78
CA ALA A 175 -15.40 -2.69 3.68
C ALA A 175 -16.75 -2.09 4.06
N LEU A 176 -17.68 -1.94 3.10
CA LEU A 176 -19.06 -1.48 3.36
C LEU A 176 -19.82 -2.42 4.29
N VAL A 177 -19.80 -3.72 4.02
CA VAL A 177 -20.47 -4.72 4.86
C VAL A 177 -19.95 -4.67 6.30
N ARG A 178 -18.63 -4.56 6.47
CA ARG A 178 -18.01 -4.44 7.80
C ARG A 178 -18.40 -3.16 8.51
N ALA A 179 -18.41 -2.02 7.82
CA ALA A 179 -18.86 -0.76 8.39
C ALA A 179 -20.33 -0.83 8.84
N ALA A 180 -21.20 -1.45 8.02
CA ALA A 180 -22.60 -1.66 8.35
C ALA A 180 -22.81 -2.62 9.53
N LEU A 181 -21.93 -3.61 9.72
CA LEU A 181 -22.01 -4.55 10.86
C LEU A 181 -21.39 -3.98 12.15
N SER A 182 -20.65 -2.87 12.07
CA SER A 182 -19.99 -2.22 13.20
C SER A 182 -20.77 -1.02 13.73
N ALA A 183 -21.79 -0.57 12.99
CA ALA A 183 -22.72 0.51 13.36
C ALA A 183 -23.89 0.01 14.20
#